data_746b9613d33b825494990a17b904201e
#
_entry.id   746b9613d33b825494990a17b904201e
#
_cell.length_a   1.000
_cell.length_b   1.000
_cell.length_c   1.000
_cell.angle_alpha   90.00
_cell.angle_beta   90.00
_cell.angle_gamma   90.00
#
_symmetry.space_group_name_H-M   'P 1'
#
loop_
_entity.id
_entity.type
_entity.pdbx_description
1 polymer ?
#
loop_
_entity_poly.entity_id
_entity_poly.type
_entity_poly.pdbx_seq_one_letter_code
_entity_poly.pdbx_strand_id
1 'polypeptide(L)'
;MYLPAAFNEERPDALHALICEHPLGLLCRQGPQGLDADHMPFLLDAGRGPHGTLVAHVARANALWREVPAGGAVDALVVFRGQHGYISPNWYPSKHETHRAVPTWNYEAVHVHGRLSVHDDERHVRGVVARLTRRHEAGEPRPWKMGDAPRDYLDEMLRAIVGIEVRITRIEGKRKLSQNRTAPDREGAIAALAERGCGALARAMRDAGDNPGPG
;
A
#
# COMPACT_ATOMS: atom_id res chain seq x y z
N MET A 1 6.94 10.58 7.59
CA MET A 1 7.20 9.38 8.46
C MET A 1 8.60 9.49 9.06
N TYR A 2 8.88 8.93 10.27
CA TYR A 2 10.25 8.82 10.79
C TYR A 2 11.01 7.70 10.06
N LEU A 3 12.11 8.05 9.36
CA LEU A 3 12.85 7.19 8.43
C LEU A 3 14.35 7.15 8.79
N PRO A 4 14.78 6.25 9.72
CA PRO A 4 16.19 5.97 9.88
C PRO A 4 16.81 5.44 8.57
N ALA A 5 18.05 5.84 8.25
CA ALA A 5 18.71 5.45 7.02
C ALA A 5 18.69 3.94 6.77
N ALA A 6 18.95 3.12 7.79
CA ALA A 6 18.95 1.66 7.68
C ALA A 6 17.59 1.05 7.25
N PHE A 7 16.49 1.80 7.28
CA PHE A 7 15.14 1.31 6.96
C PHE A 7 14.45 2.14 5.86
N ASN A 8 15.14 3.15 5.34
CA ASN A 8 14.62 3.99 4.28
C ASN A 8 14.63 3.24 2.96
N GLU A 9 13.51 3.22 2.24
CA GLU A 9 13.42 2.72 0.88
C GLU A 9 13.12 3.87 -0.06
N GLU A 10 14.05 4.18 -0.95
CA GLU A 10 13.94 5.31 -1.89
C GLU A 10 13.79 4.87 -3.35
N ARG A 11 13.96 3.57 -3.64
CA ARG A 11 13.86 3.05 -5.00
C ARG A 11 12.41 3.08 -5.47
N PRO A 12 12.08 3.84 -6.52
CA PRO A 12 10.70 3.99 -6.99
C PRO A 12 10.05 2.64 -7.33
N ASP A 13 10.79 1.74 -7.97
CA ASP A 13 10.25 0.44 -8.37
C ASP A 13 9.88 -0.42 -7.16
N ALA A 14 10.66 -0.39 -6.07
CA ALA A 14 10.37 -1.11 -4.84
C ALA A 14 9.14 -0.53 -4.13
N LEU A 15 9.00 0.80 -4.09
CA LEU A 15 7.83 1.49 -3.54
C LEU A 15 6.56 1.19 -4.34
N HIS A 16 6.65 1.24 -5.67
CA HIS A 16 5.56 0.91 -6.57
C HIS A 16 5.15 -0.57 -6.47
N ALA A 17 6.12 -1.48 -6.37
CA ALA A 17 5.86 -2.90 -6.17
C ALA A 17 5.06 -3.14 -4.89
N LEU A 18 5.48 -2.53 -3.76
CA LEU A 18 4.79 -2.66 -2.48
C LEU A 18 3.34 -2.15 -2.54
N ILE A 19 3.09 -1.00 -3.19
CA ILE A 19 1.73 -0.49 -3.43
C ILE A 19 0.91 -1.49 -4.26
N CYS A 20 1.51 -2.06 -5.31
CA CYS A 20 0.84 -3.01 -6.21
C CYS A 20 0.54 -4.35 -5.56
N GLU A 21 1.39 -4.82 -4.64
CA GLU A 21 1.22 -6.07 -3.90
C GLU A 21 0.22 -5.92 -2.75
N HIS A 22 0.11 -4.71 -2.18
CA HIS A 22 -0.76 -4.39 -1.05
C HIS A 22 -1.71 -3.23 -1.38
N PRO A 23 -2.61 -3.39 -2.38
CA PRO A 23 -3.37 -2.29 -2.96
C PRO A 23 -4.45 -1.70 -2.05
N LEU A 24 -4.84 -2.37 -0.94
CA LEU A 24 -5.80 -1.82 0.01
C LEU A 24 -5.14 -0.73 0.85
N GLY A 25 -5.25 0.51 0.41
CA GLY A 25 -4.69 1.69 1.07
C GLY A 25 -5.65 2.33 2.06
N LEU A 26 -5.10 2.98 3.07
CA LEU A 26 -5.80 3.85 3.99
C LEU A 26 -5.63 5.31 3.52
N LEU A 27 -6.69 5.89 2.96
CA LEU A 27 -6.75 7.30 2.57
C LEU A 27 -7.10 8.15 3.79
N CYS A 28 -6.18 9.00 4.21
CA CYS A 28 -6.37 9.96 5.29
C CYS A 28 -6.47 11.37 4.72
N ARG A 29 -7.39 12.16 5.23
CA ARG A 29 -7.60 13.56 4.84
C ARG A 29 -8.19 14.39 5.99
N GLN A 30 -8.11 15.71 5.85
CA GLN A 30 -8.84 16.62 6.71
C GLN A 30 -10.24 16.81 6.13
N GLY A 31 -11.25 16.41 6.87
CA GLY A 31 -12.66 16.68 6.59
C GLY A 31 -13.22 17.80 7.46
N PRO A 32 -14.50 18.16 7.28
CA PRO A 32 -15.16 19.21 8.07
C PRO A 32 -15.25 18.91 9.58
N GLN A 33 -15.25 17.62 9.94
CA GLN A 33 -15.35 17.16 11.33
C GLN A 33 -14.00 16.77 11.94
N GLY A 34 -12.88 17.01 11.25
CA GLY A 34 -11.55 16.62 11.67
C GLY A 34 -10.88 15.66 10.70
N LEU A 35 -9.88 14.93 11.20
CA LEU A 35 -9.24 13.88 10.41
C LEU A 35 -10.19 12.71 10.19
N ASP A 36 -10.23 12.24 8.96
CA ASP A 36 -11.02 11.09 8.55
C ASP A 36 -10.20 10.13 7.70
N ALA A 37 -10.58 8.85 7.67
CA ALA A 37 -9.84 7.82 6.98
C ALA A 37 -10.75 6.73 6.38
N ASP A 38 -10.53 6.45 5.09
CA ASP A 38 -11.26 5.46 4.31
C ASP A 38 -10.31 4.37 3.80
N HIS A 39 -10.71 3.10 3.91
CA HIS A 39 -9.99 1.97 3.29
C HIS A 39 -10.56 1.70 1.91
N MET A 40 -9.70 1.68 0.89
CA MET A 40 -10.11 1.33 -0.47
C MET A 40 -8.96 0.74 -1.29
N PRO A 41 -9.26 -0.12 -2.26
CA PRO A 41 -8.24 -0.63 -3.19
C PRO A 41 -7.85 0.48 -4.18
N PHE A 42 -6.55 0.68 -4.33
CA PHE A 42 -5.97 1.61 -5.30
C PHE A 42 -5.30 0.87 -6.47
N LEU A 43 -5.42 1.45 -7.65
CA LEU A 43 -4.57 1.14 -8.79
C LEU A 43 -3.52 2.25 -8.92
N LEU A 44 -2.25 1.87 -8.97
CA LEU A 44 -1.16 2.79 -9.28
C LEU A 44 -0.98 2.88 -10.80
N ASP A 45 -1.09 4.09 -11.32
CA ASP A 45 -0.74 4.45 -12.70
C ASP A 45 0.64 5.14 -12.68
N ALA A 46 1.70 4.35 -12.78
CA ALA A 46 3.08 4.82 -12.62
C ALA A 46 3.51 5.79 -13.74
N GLY A 47 2.86 5.75 -14.90
CA GLY A 47 3.16 6.63 -16.04
C GLY A 47 2.53 8.03 -15.96
N ARG A 48 1.70 8.31 -14.96
CA ARG A 48 0.99 9.58 -14.82
C ARG A 48 1.57 10.47 -13.73
N GLY A 49 2.31 11.50 -14.14
CA GLY A 49 2.99 12.43 -13.23
C GLY A 49 4.35 11.91 -12.77
N PRO A 50 5.09 12.72 -11.98
CA PRO A 50 6.50 12.44 -11.66
C PRO A 50 6.68 11.24 -10.71
N HIS A 51 5.67 10.92 -9.89
CA HIS A 51 5.70 9.83 -8.92
C HIS A 51 4.55 8.82 -9.12
N GLY A 52 3.77 8.96 -10.21
CA GLY A 52 2.56 8.19 -10.46
C GLY A 52 1.28 8.87 -9.95
N THR A 53 0.16 8.21 -10.20
CA THR A 53 -1.17 8.62 -9.73
C THR A 53 -1.89 7.40 -9.20
N LEU A 54 -2.45 7.49 -8.00
CA LEU A 54 -3.33 6.47 -7.46
C LEU A 54 -4.74 6.70 -7.95
N VAL A 55 -5.41 5.64 -8.37
CA VAL A 55 -6.78 5.68 -8.92
C VAL A 55 -7.65 4.70 -8.16
N ALA A 56 -8.84 5.14 -7.75
CA ALA A 56 -9.80 4.32 -7.02
C ALA A 56 -11.24 4.81 -7.28
N HIS A 57 -12.22 4.21 -6.63
CA HIS A 57 -13.57 4.71 -6.56
C HIS A 57 -14.12 4.58 -5.13
N VAL A 58 -15.11 5.40 -4.81
CA VAL A 58 -15.86 5.34 -3.55
C VAL A 58 -17.34 5.15 -3.85
N ALA A 59 -18.08 4.61 -2.89
CA ALA A 59 -19.54 4.60 -2.99
C ALA A 59 -20.09 6.04 -3.06
N ARG A 60 -21.10 6.28 -3.88
CA ARG A 60 -21.77 7.60 -3.97
C ARG A 60 -22.40 8.04 -2.64
N ALA A 61 -22.70 7.07 -1.77
CA ALA A 61 -23.16 7.35 -0.41
C ALA A 61 -22.06 7.85 0.55
N ASN A 62 -20.76 7.59 0.23
CA ASN A 62 -19.65 8.12 1.03
C ASN A 62 -19.57 9.64 0.87
N ALA A 63 -19.43 10.39 1.97
CA ALA A 63 -19.38 11.85 1.95
C ALA A 63 -18.08 12.42 1.35
N LEU A 64 -16.99 11.64 1.33
CA LEU A 64 -15.66 12.03 0.91
C LEU A 64 -15.67 12.87 -0.38
N TRP A 65 -16.34 12.37 -1.41
CA TRP A 65 -16.30 13.00 -2.73
C TRP A 65 -17.00 14.36 -2.78
N ARG A 66 -17.97 14.63 -1.87
CA ARG A 66 -18.66 15.93 -1.77
C ARG A 66 -17.85 16.99 -1.04
N GLU A 67 -16.84 16.56 -0.27
CA GLU A 67 -15.96 17.43 0.50
C GLU A 67 -14.75 17.93 -0.29
N VAL A 68 -14.51 17.35 -1.47
CA VAL A 68 -13.51 17.85 -2.42
C VAL A 68 -14.19 18.88 -3.31
N PRO A 69 -13.65 20.12 -3.43
CA PRO A 69 -14.23 21.15 -4.30
C PRO A 69 -14.36 20.68 -5.75
N ALA A 70 -15.46 20.99 -6.40
CA ALA A 70 -15.68 20.65 -7.81
C ALA A 70 -14.56 21.23 -8.69
N GLY A 71 -13.91 20.37 -9.48
CA GLY A 71 -12.75 20.73 -10.30
C GLY A 71 -11.48 21.09 -9.51
N GLY A 72 -11.52 20.98 -8.17
CA GLY A 72 -10.39 21.23 -7.29
C GLY A 72 -9.70 19.96 -6.80
N ALA A 73 -8.78 20.15 -5.86
CA ALA A 73 -8.12 19.04 -5.17
C ALA A 73 -7.73 19.44 -3.75
N VAL A 74 -7.74 18.45 -2.84
CA VAL A 74 -7.34 18.61 -1.44
C VAL A 74 -6.10 17.78 -1.13
N ASP A 75 -5.39 18.12 -0.06
CA ASP A 75 -4.26 17.32 0.41
C ASP A 75 -4.76 16.00 0.99
N ALA A 76 -4.04 14.93 0.67
CA ALA A 76 -4.33 13.59 1.18
C ALA A 76 -3.04 12.80 1.43
N LEU A 77 -3.14 11.88 2.39
CA LEU A 77 -2.14 10.87 2.66
C LEU A 77 -2.77 9.49 2.42
N VAL A 78 -2.15 8.66 1.57
CA VAL A 78 -2.53 7.24 1.46
C VAL A 78 -1.43 6.40 2.06
N VAL A 79 -1.79 5.52 3.00
CA VAL A 79 -0.88 4.60 3.66
C VAL A 79 -1.11 3.19 3.15
N PHE A 80 -0.06 2.59 2.60
CA PHE A 80 -0.01 1.17 2.25
C PHE A 80 0.87 0.44 3.26
N ARG A 81 0.41 -0.71 3.73
CA ARG A 81 1.14 -1.56 4.66
C ARG A 81 1.41 -2.92 4.04
N GLY A 82 2.68 -3.26 3.93
CA GLY A 82 3.15 -4.57 3.50
C GLY A 82 3.21 -5.59 4.63
N GLN A 83 4.19 -6.49 4.54
CA GLN A 83 4.41 -7.52 5.53
C GLN A 83 4.78 -6.91 6.88
N HIS A 84 4.30 -7.52 7.96
CA HIS A 84 4.61 -7.05 9.31
C HIS A 84 4.48 -8.17 10.34
N GLY A 85 5.20 -8.04 11.44
CA GLY A 85 5.11 -9.00 12.55
C GLY A 85 6.02 -8.66 13.72
N TYR A 86 5.68 -9.26 14.85
CA TYR A 86 6.49 -9.22 16.08
C TYR A 86 7.76 -10.04 15.89
N ILE A 87 8.88 -9.55 16.44
CA ILE A 87 10.18 -10.22 16.47
C ILE A 87 10.61 -10.39 17.92
N SER A 88 10.71 -11.65 18.34
CA SER A 88 11.19 -11.98 19.68
C SER A 88 12.71 -11.90 19.75
N PRO A 89 13.28 -11.31 20.80
CA PRO A 89 14.72 -11.36 21.04
C PRO A 89 15.23 -12.78 21.26
N ASN A 90 14.38 -13.72 21.68
CA ASN A 90 14.77 -15.12 21.87
C ASN A 90 15.15 -15.84 20.57
N TRP A 91 14.85 -15.25 19.42
CA TRP A 91 15.22 -15.78 18.10
C TRP A 91 16.63 -15.35 17.66
N TYR A 92 17.27 -14.46 18.43
CA TYR A 92 18.63 -13.97 18.17
C TYR A 92 19.67 -14.79 18.93
N PRO A 93 20.63 -15.47 18.24
CA PRO A 93 21.76 -16.13 18.91
C PRO A 93 22.53 -15.20 19.85
N SER A 94 22.82 -13.96 19.41
CA SER A 94 23.56 -12.98 20.23
C SER A 94 22.89 -12.64 21.55
N LYS A 95 21.57 -12.78 21.65
CA LYS A 95 20.82 -12.54 22.93
C LYS A 95 21.21 -13.57 24.00
N HIS A 96 21.48 -14.81 23.62
CA HIS A 96 21.83 -15.86 24.57
C HIS A 96 23.25 -15.71 25.10
N GLU A 97 24.12 -14.97 24.40
CA GLU A 97 25.49 -14.66 24.81
C GLU A 97 25.56 -13.37 25.63
N THR A 98 24.90 -12.32 25.15
CA THR A 98 25.07 -10.94 25.67
C THR A 98 23.92 -10.46 26.53
N HIS A 99 22.75 -11.10 26.46
CA HIS A 99 21.46 -10.68 27.05
C HIS A 99 21.01 -9.28 26.63
N ARG A 100 21.59 -8.69 25.56
CA ARG A 100 21.34 -7.32 25.10
C ARG A 100 20.45 -7.27 23.86
N ALA A 101 19.22 -7.76 23.99
CA ALA A 101 18.21 -7.66 22.95
C ALA A 101 16.83 -7.41 23.55
N VAL A 102 16.01 -6.64 22.85
CA VAL A 102 14.63 -6.31 23.22
C VAL A 102 13.67 -6.70 22.12
N PRO A 103 12.40 -6.95 22.46
CA PRO A 103 11.36 -7.18 21.47
C PRO A 103 11.24 -6.01 20.49
N THR A 104 10.86 -6.32 19.24
CA THR A 104 10.60 -5.30 18.23
C THR A 104 9.50 -5.74 17.29
N TRP A 105 9.10 -4.84 16.39
CA TRP A 105 8.18 -5.09 15.29
C TRP A 105 8.88 -4.83 13.97
N ASN A 106 8.84 -5.80 13.05
CA ASN A 106 9.24 -5.59 11.66
C ASN A 106 8.01 -5.27 10.82
N TYR A 107 8.17 -4.38 9.86
CA TYR A 107 7.08 -3.98 8.96
C TYR A 107 7.59 -3.24 7.73
N GLU A 108 6.76 -3.25 6.71
CA GLU A 108 6.89 -2.43 5.50
C GLU A 108 5.72 -1.47 5.42
N ALA A 109 5.99 -0.22 5.03
CA ALA A 109 4.96 0.78 4.80
C ALA A 109 5.38 1.77 3.72
N VAL A 110 4.43 2.19 2.89
CA VAL A 110 4.59 3.30 1.96
C VAL A 110 3.57 4.38 2.29
N HIS A 111 4.05 5.61 2.48
CA HIS A 111 3.25 6.81 2.64
C HIS A 111 3.26 7.61 1.35
N VAL A 112 2.11 7.76 0.74
CA VAL A 112 1.89 8.53 -0.48
C VAL A 112 1.18 9.82 -0.12
N HIS A 113 1.88 10.95 -0.24
CA HIS A 113 1.29 12.28 -0.12
C HIS A 113 0.88 12.77 -1.50
N GLY A 114 -0.29 13.36 -1.62
CA GLY A 114 -0.76 13.80 -2.92
C GLY A 114 -1.97 14.71 -2.87
N ARG A 115 -2.45 15.05 -4.07
CA ARG A 115 -3.63 15.88 -4.28
C ARG A 115 -4.78 14.97 -4.71
N LEU A 116 -5.78 14.84 -3.83
CA LEU A 116 -7.01 14.10 -4.07
C LEU A 116 -7.98 14.93 -4.91
N SER A 117 -8.41 14.42 -6.02
CA SER A 117 -9.45 14.98 -6.90
C SER A 117 -10.58 13.97 -7.13
N VAL A 118 -11.73 14.47 -7.53
CA VAL A 118 -12.96 13.69 -7.78
C VAL A 118 -13.35 13.75 -9.24
N HIS A 119 -13.78 12.61 -9.78
CA HIS A 119 -14.20 12.43 -11.17
C HIS A 119 -15.55 11.71 -11.21
N ASP A 120 -16.64 12.47 -11.39
CA ASP A 120 -18.02 11.96 -11.41
C ASP A 120 -18.56 11.83 -12.85
N ASP A 121 -17.70 11.59 -13.82
CA ASP A 121 -18.13 11.27 -15.18
C ASP A 121 -18.13 9.75 -15.43
N GLU A 122 -19.17 9.27 -16.11
CA GLU A 122 -19.38 7.83 -16.34
C GLU A 122 -18.21 7.17 -17.08
N ARG A 123 -17.64 7.85 -18.06
CA ARG A 123 -16.53 7.31 -18.86
C ARG A 123 -15.28 7.08 -17.99
N HIS A 124 -14.97 8.04 -17.12
CA HIS A 124 -13.86 7.92 -16.18
C HIS A 124 -14.10 6.77 -15.21
N VAL A 125 -15.27 6.75 -14.54
CA VAL A 125 -15.63 5.72 -13.57
C VAL A 125 -15.58 4.32 -14.19
N ARG A 126 -16.17 4.14 -15.37
CA ARG A 126 -16.13 2.88 -16.13
C ARG A 126 -14.68 2.47 -16.44
N GLY A 127 -13.83 3.41 -16.82
CA GLY A 127 -12.40 3.17 -17.07
C GLY A 127 -11.63 2.74 -15.82
N VAL A 128 -11.91 3.33 -14.67
CA VAL A 128 -11.33 2.96 -13.37
C VAL A 128 -11.73 1.53 -13.01
N VAL A 129 -13.03 1.21 -13.03
CA VAL A 129 -13.55 -0.13 -12.71
C VAL A 129 -12.96 -1.18 -13.66
N ALA A 130 -12.92 -0.92 -14.96
CA ALA A 130 -12.37 -1.85 -15.93
C ALA A 130 -10.88 -2.16 -15.67
N ARG A 131 -10.09 -1.16 -15.27
CA ARG A 131 -8.66 -1.35 -14.93
C ARG A 131 -8.48 -2.13 -13.63
N LEU A 132 -9.24 -1.79 -12.58
CA LEU A 132 -9.23 -2.51 -11.30
C LEU A 132 -9.63 -3.96 -11.49
N THR A 133 -10.74 -4.22 -12.19
CA THR A 133 -11.20 -5.58 -12.51
C THR A 133 -10.10 -6.36 -13.23
N ARG A 134 -9.55 -5.82 -14.31
CA ARG A 134 -8.49 -6.50 -15.08
C ARG A 134 -7.28 -6.83 -14.21
N ARG A 135 -6.91 -5.93 -13.31
CA ARG A 135 -5.77 -6.14 -12.40
C ARG A 135 -6.03 -7.28 -11.42
N HIS A 136 -7.19 -7.30 -10.79
CA HIS A 136 -7.49 -8.26 -9.74
C HIS A 136 -7.91 -9.63 -10.28
N GLU A 137 -8.51 -9.67 -11.46
CA GLU A 137 -8.90 -10.90 -12.13
C GLU A 137 -7.77 -11.58 -12.92
N ALA A 138 -6.62 -10.93 -13.08
CA ALA A 138 -5.53 -11.40 -13.93
C ALA A 138 -4.97 -12.79 -13.55
N GLY A 139 -5.11 -13.19 -12.28
CA GLY A 139 -4.67 -14.49 -11.76
C GLY A 139 -5.74 -15.60 -11.75
N GLU A 140 -6.99 -15.26 -12.10
CA GLU A 140 -8.09 -16.20 -12.05
C GLU A 140 -8.08 -17.14 -13.27
N PRO A 141 -8.42 -18.46 -13.11
CA PRO A 141 -8.52 -19.39 -14.22
C PRO A 141 -9.57 -18.99 -15.28
N ARG A 142 -10.59 -18.24 -14.86
CA ARG A 142 -11.64 -17.64 -15.69
C ARG A 142 -11.87 -16.20 -15.25
N PRO A 143 -11.04 -15.26 -15.74
CA PRO A 143 -11.13 -13.87 -15.33
C PRO A 143 -12.51 -13.28 -15.64
N TRP A 144 -13.18 -12.72 -14.64
CA TRP A 144 -14.43 -12.01 -14.83
C TRP A 144 -14.20 -10.72 -15.64
N LYS A 145 -15.12 -10.43 -16.53
CA LYS A 145 -15.09 -9.22 -17.38
C LYS A 145 -16.39 -8.44 -17.21
N MET A 146 -16.32 -7.13 -17.36
CA MET A 146 -17.54 -6.30 -17.27
C MET A 146 -18.64 -6.75 -18.23
N GLY A 147 -18.28 -7.32 -19.40
CA GLY A 147 -19.23 -7.86 -20.37
C GLY A 147 -19.94 -9.15 -19.94
N ASP A 148 -19.56 -9.77 -18.83
CA ASP A 148 -20.22 -10.96 -18.29
C ASP A 148 -21.50 -10.62 -17.51
N ALA A 149 -21.67 -9.34 -17.13
CA ALA A 149 -22.87 -8.85 -16.44
C ALA A 149 -23.83 -8.12 -17.43
N PRO A 150 -25.15 -8.14 -17.18
CA PRO A 150 -26.12 -7.38 -17.96
C PRO A 150 -25.78 -5.88 -17.98
N ARG A 151 -26.00 -5.24 -19.12
CA ARG A 151 -25.61 -3.85 -19.32
C ARG A 151 -26.33 -2.87 -18.39
N ASP A 152 -27.61 -3.05 -18.20
CA ASP A 152 -28.48 -2.24 -17.32
C ASP A 152 -28.01 -2.34 -15.86
N TYR A 153 -27.67 -3.54 -15.41
CA TYR A 153 -27.11 -3.77 -14.09
C TYR A 153 -25.75 -3.05 -13.92
N LEU A 154 -24.85 -3.17 -14.92
CA LEU A 154 -23.55 -2.45 -14.87
C LEU A 154 -23.74 -0.93 -14.82
N ASP A 155 -24.65 -0.39 -15.60
CA ASP A 155 -24.93 1.04 -15.64
C ASP A 155 -25.52 1.53 -14.30
N GLU A 156 -26.31 0.70 -13.61
CA GLU A 156 -26.78 0.97 -12.25
C GLU A 156 -25.62 0.98 -11.24
N MET A 157 -24.76 -0.04 -11.26
CA MET A 157 -23.61 -0.14 -10.36
C MET A 157 -22.61 1.00 -10.57
N LEU A 158 -22.36 1.42 -11.81
CA LEU A 158 -21.47 2.56 -12.10
C LEU A 158 -22.03 3.88 -11.60
N ARG A 159 -23.37 4.08 -11.65
CA ARG A 159 -24.03 5.26 -11.06
C ARG A 159 -23.94 5.30 -9.53
N ALA A 160 -23.75 4.15 -8.88
CA ALA A 160 -23.65 4.05 -7.42
C ALA A 160 -22.26 4.39 -6.88
N ILE A 161 -21.29 4.70 -7.73
CA ILE A 161 -19.90 4.99 -7.36
C ILE A 161 -19.40 6.31 -7.99
N VAL A 162 -18.30 6.82 -7.44
CA VAL A 162 -17.62 8.04 -7.90
C VAL A 162 -16.12 7.75 -7.99
N GLY A 163 -15.48 8.14 -9.08
CA GLY A 163 -14.04 8.00 -9.26
C GLY A 163 -13.25 9.00 -8.43
N ILE A 164 -12.11 8.58 -7.92
CA ILE A 164 -11.15 9.44 -7.25
C ILE A 164 -9.75 9.19 -7.76
N GLU A 165 -8.93 10.23 -7.76
CA GLU A 165 -7.52 10.14 -8.07
C GLU A 165 -6.70 10.88 -7.01
N VAL A 166 -5.53 10.32 -6.68
CA VAL A 166 -4.53 11.02 -5.86
C VAL A 166 -3.27 11.17 -6.71
N ARG A 167 -3.04 12.38 -7.22
CA ARG A 167 -1.79 12.73 -7.92
C ARG A 167 -0.67 12.81 -6.89
N ILE A 168 0.30 11.91 -7.00
CA ILE A 168 1.39 11.78 -6.04
C ILE A 168 2.33 12.99 -6.14
N THR A 169 2.58 13.63 -5.02
CA THR A 169 3.53 14.74 -4.89
C THR A 169 4.79 14.34 -4.15
N ARG A 170 4.69 13.35 -3.25
CA ARG A 170 5.81 12.80 -2.49
C ARG A 170 5.48 11.38 -2.07
N ILE A 171 6.48 10.50 -2.10
CA ILE A 171 6.36 9.12 -1.66
C ILE A 171 7.49 8.83 -0.66
N GLU A 172 7.20 8.11 0.41
CA GLU A 172 8.14 7.70 1.45
C GLU A 172 7.95 6.22 1.73
N GLY A 173 9.03 5.45 1.71
CA GLY A 173 9.01 4.03 2.03
C GLY A 173 9.81 3.67 3.25
N LYS A 174 9.30 2.75 4.05
CA LYS A 174 9.99 2.18 5.19
C LYS A 174 9.93 0.66 5.13
N ARG A 175 11.11 0.04 5.13
CA ARG A 175 11.27 -1.41 5.23
C ARG A 175 12.10 -1.74 6.48
N LYS A 176 11.45 -1.80 7.64
CA LYS A 176 12.10 -2.19 8.89
C LYS A 176 12.05 -3.71 9.02
N LEU A 177 13.11 -4.38 8.56
CA LEU A 177 13.18 -5.82 8.38
C LEU A 177 14.44 -6.44 9.04
N SER A 178 14.94 -5.82 10.11
CA SER A 178 16.14 -6.25 10.87
C SER A 178 17.47 -6.08 10.10
N GLN A 179 17.56 -5.16 9.13
CA GLN A 179 18.79 -4.91 8.36
C GLN A 179 19.94 -4.43 9.27
N ASN A 180 19.63 -3.82 10.39
CA ASN A 180 20.59 -3.36 11.40
C ASN A 180 21.04 -4.45 12.39
N ARG A 181 20.67 -5.71 12.17
CA ARG A 181 21.08 -6.86 12.96
C ARG A 181 22.21 -7.62 12.28
N THR A 182 22.98 -8.38 13.07
CA THR A 182 23.98 -9.31 12.51
C THR A 182 23.29 -10.37 11.66
N ALA A 183 24.02 -10.94 10.70
CA ALA A 183 23.49 -12.00 9.83
C ALA A 183 22.92 -13.19 10.64
N PRO A 184 23.63 -13.73 11.67
CA PRO A 184 23.09 -14.82 12.49
C PRO A 184 21.78 -14.48 13.19
N ASP A 185 21.67 -13.27 13.75
CA ASP A 185 20.43 -12.83 14.43
C ASP A 185 19.26 -12.70 13.43
N ARG A 186 19.54 -12.16 12.26
CA ARG A 186 18.55 -12.05 11.19
C ARG A 186 18.07 -13.41 10.72
N GLU A 187 19.00 -14.34 10.49
CA GLU A 187 18.70 -15.72 10.07
C GLU A 187 17.88 -16.46 11.14
N GLY A 188 18.23 -16.33 12.42
CA GLY A 188 17.46 -16.90 13.52
C GLY A 188 16.00 -16.39 13.57
N ALA A 189 15.81 -15.08 13.34
CA ALA A 189 14.47 -14.51 13.26
C ALA A 189 13.70 -14.99 12.02
N ILE A 190 14.35 -15.10 10.86
CA ILE A 190 13.75 -15.61 9.61
C ILE A 190 13.30 -17.06 9.79
N ALA A 191 14.15 -17.93 10.36
CA ALA A 191 13.80 -19.32 10.61
C ALA A 191 12.60 -19.44 11.57
N ALA A 192 12.63 -18.70 12.67
CA ALA A 192 11.53 -18.70 13.65
C ALA A 192 10.18 -18.20 13.07
N LEU A 193 10.20 -17.22 12.16
CA LEU A 193 9.01 -16.74 11.47
C LEU A 193 8.48 -17.79 10.48
N ALA A 194 9.36 -18.47 9.76
CA ALA A 194 8.96 -19.53 8.81
C ALA A 194 8.26 -20.70 9.54
N GLU A 195 8.81 -21.15 10.67
CA GLU A 195 8.22 -22.20 11.52
C GLU A 195 6.83 -21.82 12.05
N ARG A 196 6.56 -20.52 12.21
CA ARG A 196 5.28 -19.99 12.73
C ARG A 196 4.27 -19.64 11.63
N GLY A 197 4.55 -20.03 10.39
CA GLY A 197 3.66 -19.74 9.25
C GLY A 197 3.73 -18.30 8.74
N CYS A 198 4.66 -17.47 9.25
CA CYS A 198 4.87 -16.08 8.81
C CYS A 198 5.85 -15.99 7.62
N GLY A 199 5.73 -16.91 6.67
CA GLY A 199 6.67 -17.08 5.56
C GLY A 199 6.81 -15.86 4.65
N ALA A 200 5.75 -15.06 4.50
CA ALA A 200 5.80 -13.83 3.70
C ALA A 200 6.74 -12.77 4.34
N LEU A 201 6.64 -12.55 5.65
CA LEU A 201 7.55 -11.64 6.36
C LEU A 201 8.99 -12.20 6.37
N ALA A 202 9.14 -13.51 6.52
CA ALA A 202 10.46 -14.16 6.45
C ALA A 202 11.13 -13.95 5.08
N ARG A 203 10.39 -14.03 3.97
CA ARG A 203 10.89 -13.69 2.62
C ARG A 203 11.28 -12.22 2.52
N ALA A 204 10.39 -11.31 2.92
CA ALA A 204 10.69 -9.88 2.90
C ALA A 204 11.99 -9.53 3.67
N MET A 205 12.25 -10.22 4.79
CA MET A 205 13.48 -10.05 5.58
C MET A 205 14.73 -10.59 4.84
N ARG A 206 14.64 -11.68 4.07
CA ARG A 206 15.74 -12.18 3.23
C ARG A 206 16.06 -11.19 2.13
N ASP A 207 15.03 -10.78 1.37
CA ASP A 207 15.19 -9.87 0.22
C ASP A 207 15.79 -8.52 0.63
N ALA A 208 15.45 -8.03 1.83
CA ALA A 208 16.03 -6.82 2.40
C ALA A 208 17.50 -7.01 2.84
N GLY A 209 17.90 -8.23 3.18
CA GLY A 209 19.28 -8.55 3.56
C GLY A 209 20.23 -8.64 2.39
N ASP A 210 19.74 -9.10 1.25
CA ASP A 210 20.52 -9.27 0.03
C ASP A 210 20.69 -7.94 -0.73
N ASN A 211 19.92 -6.91 -0.35
CA ASN A 211 19.98 -5.59 -0.98
C ASN A 211 19.91 -4.50 0.11
N PRO A 212 21.01 -4.35 0.90
CA PRO A 212 21.07 -3.27 1.88
C PRO A 212 20.97 -1.95 1.12
N GLY A 213 20.03 -1.09 1.49
CA GLY A 213 19.90 0.25 0.94
C GLY A 213 21.20 1.04 1.05
N PRO A 214 21.32 2.19 0.39
CA PRO A 214 22.53 2.99 0.44
C PRO A 214 22.91 3.28 1.90
N GLY A 215 24.15 2.92 2.25
CA GLY A 215 24.73 3.07 3.58
C GLY A 215 25.00 4.53 3.93
#